data_965fcca0a2c0a37dd924fce7911f9730
#
_entry.id   965fcca0a2c0a37dd924fce7911f9730
#
_cell.length_a   1.000
_cell.length_b   1.000
_cell.length_c   1.000
_cell.angle_alpha   90.00
_cell.angle_beta   90.00
_cell.angle_gamma   90.00
#
_symmetry.space_group_name_H-M   'P 1'
#
loop_
_entity.id
_entity.type
_entity.pdbx_description
1 polymer ?
#
loop_
_entity_poly.entity_id
_entity_poly.type
_entity_poly.pdbx_seq_one_letter_code
_entity_poly.pdbx_strand_id
1 'polypeptide(L)'
;MTDPKLINSIIFDFAGTLCSGRYFEPLGPDMIDAIGRLVFGSNSARWADPWMKGDISCRDIAAYLSTHLPVSQDRILAALRAGCSRMTFNEAVFDFARRARRSGRKTALVTANMDVFTEIVAPAHGLDAVFDLVLNTADHKTLDKSVLWRSALIAFGPEYCFPSTLLIDDSPRLTALFESLGGFACRYQGDECFQKWLEASGWLMEMRTIEGVEFKL
;
A
#
# COMPACT_ATOMS: atom_id res chain seq x y z
N MET A 1 10.05 -21.74 -3.99
CA MET A 1 8.86 -21.06 -4.52
C MET A 1 7.64 -21.63 -3.84
N THR A 2 6.71 -20.80 -3.42
CA THR A 2 5.51 -21.23 -2.68
C THR A 2 4.44 -21.71 -3.66
N ASP A 3 3.83 -22.87 -3.39
CA ASP A 3 2.65 -23.31 -4.13
C ASP A 3 1.49 -22.31 -3.87
N PRO A 4 0.94 -21.63 -4.90
CA PRO A 4 -0.18 -20.72 -4.75
C PRO A 4 -1.41 -21.32 -4.06
N LYS A 5 -1.60 -22.63 -4.13
CA LYS A 5 -2.70 -23.34 -3.49
C LYS A 5 -2.64 -23.34 -1.96
N LEU A 6 -1.46 -23.12 -1.40
CA LEU A 6 -1.28 -23.02 0.06
C LEU A 6 -1.61 -21.63 0.59
N ILE A 7 -1.78 -20.65 -0.29
CA ILE A 7 -2.04 -19.26 0.07
C ILE A 7 -3.53 -18.98 0.05
N ASN A 8 -4.08 -18.66 1.20
CA ASN A 8 -5.49 -18.32 1.39
C ASN A 8 -5.72 -16.81 1.65
N SER A 9 -4.67 -16.06 1.97
CA SER A 9 -4.74 -14.60 2.12
C SER A 9 -3.54 -13.88 1.52
N ILE A 10 -3.74 -12.64 1.08
CA ILE A 10 -2.69 -11.81 0.49
C ILE A 10 -2.77 -10.41 1.10
N ILE A 11 -1.64 -9.92 1.55
CA ILE A 11 -1.46 -8.57 2.07
C ILE A 11 -0.66 -7.75 1.06
N PHE A 12 -1.12 -6.55 0.77
CA PHE A 12 -0.50 -5.63 -0.18
C PHE A 12 -0.03 -4.36 0.54
N ASP A 13 1.15 -3.85 0.19
CA ASP A 13 1.52 -2.49 0.49
C ASP A 13 0.95 -1.52 -0.54
N PHE A 14 0.88 -0.24 -0.19
CA PHE A 14 0.37 0.81 -1.06
C PHE A 14 1.48 1.57 -1.79
N ALA A 15 2.28 2.37 -1.06
CA ALA A 15 3.23 3.29 -1.65
C ALA A 15 4.47 2.58 -2.19
N GLY A 16 4.75 2.74 -3.49
CA GLY A 16 5.86 2.02 -4.14
C GLY A 16 5.51 0.61 -4.60
N THR A 17 4.38 0.05 -4.16
CA THR A 17 3.90 -1.29 -4.54
C THR A 17 2.63 -1.21 -5.38
N LEU A 18 1.50 -0.86 -4.78
CA LEU A 18 0.23 -0.72 -5.48
C LEU A 18 0.13 0.61 -6.22
N CYS A 19 0.78 1.65 -5.72
CA CYS A 19 0.68 3.02 -6.20
C CYS A 19 2.06 3.66 -6.38
N SER A 20 2.26 4.30 -7.53
CA SER A 20 3.42 5.13 -7.87
C SER A 20 3.11 6.64 -7.86
N GLY A 21 1.87 7.01 -7.56
CA GLY A 21 1.41 8.40 -7.53
C GLY A 21 2.04 9.23 -6.41
N ARG A 22 2.03 10.55 -6.60
CA ARG A 22 2.61 11.52 -5.65
C ARG A 22 1.55 12.42 -5.03
N TYR A 23 1.56 12.53 -3.71
CA TYR A 23 0.56 13.27 -2.93
C TYR A 23 0.45 14.76 -3.31
N PHE A 24 1.56 15.43 -3.53
CA PHE A 24 1.60 16.87 -3.83
C PHE A 24 1.84 17.17 -5.32
N GLU A 25 1.55 16.24 -6.21
CA GLU A 25 1.81 16.34 -7.64
C GLU A 25 1.38 17.67 -8.27
N PRO A 26 0.23 18.28 -7.93
CA PRO A 26 -0.19 19.56 -8.51
C PRO A 26 0.68 20.78 -8.16
N LEU A 27 1.61 20.67 -7.21
CA LEU A 27 2.55 21.76 -6.88
C LEU A 27 3.78 21.77 -7.78
N GLY A 28 4.00 20.71 -8.57
CA GLY A 28 5.16 20.56 -9.44
C GLY A 28 6.40 19.97 -8.75
N PRO A 29 7.38 19.53 -9.54
CA PRO A 29 8.50 18.72 -9.05
C PRO A 29 9.36 19.45 -8.01
N ASP A 30 9.68 20.74 -8.22
CA ASP A 30 10.53 21.49 -7.29
C ASP A 30 9.90 21.62 -5.90
N MET A 31 8.58 21.80 -5.83
CA MET A 31 7.86 21.85 -4.56
C MET A 31 7.77 20.47 -3.90
N ILE A 32 7.57 19.42 -4.67
CA ILE A 32 7.58 18.04 -4.15
C ILE A 32 8.93 17.72 -3.51
N ASP A 33 10.02 18.08 -4.16
CA ASP A 33 11.37 17.88 -3.63
C ASP A 33 11.64 18.71 -2.37
N ALA A 34 11.15 19.96 -2.33
CA ALA A 34 11.23 20.80 -1.15
C ALA A 34 10.41 20.22 0.02
N ILE A 35 9.19 19.76 -0.22
CA ILE A 35 8.36 19.06 0.76
C ILE A 35 9.04 17.78 1.24
N GLY A 36 9.61 16.99 0.32
CA GLY A 36 10.38 15.81 0.62
C GLY A 36 11.49 16.07 1.64
N ARG A 37 12.28 17.12 1.42
CA ARG A 37 13.35 17.53 2.35
C ARG A 37 12.82 18.03 3.69
N LEU A 38 11.74 18.81 3.69
CA LEU A 38 11.20 19.46 4.90
C LEU A 38 10.48 18.45 5.82
N VAL A 39 9.77 17.49 5.25
CA VAL A 39 8.89 16.57 5.98
C VAL A 39 9.49 15.18 6.11
N PHE A 40 9.96 14.59 5.00
CA PHE A 40 10.35 13.17 4.93
C PHE A 40 11.86 12.93 5.01
N GLY A 41 12.69 13.95 4.89
CA GLY A 41 14.16 13.84 4.97
C GLY A 41 14.66 13.67 6.41
N SER A 42 15.68 14.43 6.77
CA SER A 42 16.26 14.43 8.13
C SER A 42 15.27 14.85 9.24
N ASN A 43 14.13 15.41 8.87
CA ASN A 43 13.06 15.84 9.78
C ASN A 43 11.92 14.81 9.91
N SER A 44 12.07 13.59 9.39
CA SER A 44 11.00 12.58 9.40
C SER A 44 10.47 12.29 10.80
N ALA A 45 11.35 12.11 11.76
CA ALA A 45 10.99 11.88 13.18
C ALA A 45 10.13 13.00 13.79
N ARG A 46 10.23 14.23 13.25
CA ARG A 46 9.45 15.38 13.73
C ARG A 46 8.14 15.57 13.00
N TRP A 47 8.08 15.22 11.72
CA TRP A 47 6.93 15.55 10.86
C TRP A 47 6.31 14.31 10.19
N ALA A 48 7.08 13.53 9.43
CA ALA A 48 6.54 12.40 8.69
C ALA A 48 6.07 11.27 9.63
N ASP A 49 6.90 10.90 10.60
CA ASP A 49 6.57 9.80 11.52
C ASP A 49 5.32 10.12 12.36
N PRO A 50 5.19 11.30 13.02
CA PRO A 50 3.95 11.68 13.69
C PRO A 50 2.75 11.77 12.75
N TRP A 51 2.94 12.23 11.50
CA TRP A 51 1.86 12.30 10.52
C TRP A 51 1.39 10.91 10.09
N MET A 52 2.31 10.01 9.72
CA MET A 52 2.00 8.63 9.38
C MET A 52 1.47 7.81 10.58
N LYS A 53 1.74 8.26 11.80
CA LYS A 53 1.18 7.69 13.02
C LYS A 53 -0.17 8.31 13.40
N GLY A 54 -0.58 9.39 12.73
CA GLY A 54 -1.82 10.12 13.01
C GLY A 54 -1.78 10.97 14.28
N ASP A 55 -0.59 11.29 14.80
CA ASP A 55 -0.43 12.18 15.97
C ASP A 55 -0.60 13.65 15.57
N ILE A 56 -0.33 13.98 14.30
CA ILE A 56 -0.59 15.27 13.67
C ILE A 56 -1.37 15.08 12.37
N SER A 57 -2.00 16.14 11.88
CA SER A 57 -2.87 16.12 10.71
C SER A 57 -2.21 16.71 9.46
N CYS A 58 -2.83 16.50 8.30
CA CYS A 58 -2.47 17.18 7.05
C CYS A 58 -2.54 18.71 7.17
N ARG A 59 -3.39 19.25 8.05
CA ARG A 59 -3.49 20.69 8.33
C ARG A 59 -2.25 21.20 9.06
N ASP A 60 -1.71 20.45 10.03
CA ASP A 60 -0.49 20.80 10.76
C ASP A 60 0.72 20.80 9.82
N ILE A 61 0.80 19.81 8.93
CA ILE A 61 1.82 19.74 7.89
C ILE A 61 1.71 20.95 6.93
N ALA A 62 0.50 21.25 6.46
CA ALA A 62 0.29 22.39 5.54
C ALA A 62 0.61 23.74 6.21
N ALA A 63 0.27 23.91 7.49
CA ALA A 63 0.65 25.09 8.27
C ALA A 63 2.18 25.21 8.38
N TYR A 64 2.88 24.12 8.73
CA TYR A 64 4.34 24.11 8.76
C TYR A 64 4.96 24.45 7.41
N LEU A 65 4.51 23.80 6.33
CA LEU A 65 5.03 24.02 4.99
C LEU A 65 4.82 25.46 4.52
N SER A 66 3.69 26.08 4.83
CA SER A 66 3.40 27.46 4.43
C SER A 66 4.32 28.51 5.07
N THR A 67 5.01 28.18 6.16
CA THR A 67 6.03 29.04 6.78
C THR A 67 7.41 28.90 6.12
N HIS A 68 7.62 27.85 5.31
CA HIS A 68 8.92 27.53 4.71
C HIS A 68 8.92 27.62 3.18
N LEU A 69 7.73 27.60 2.56
CA LEU A 69 7.56 27.61 1.12
C LEU A 69 6.74 28.83 0.69
N PRO A 70 6.95 29.39 -0.49
CA PRO A 70 6.18 30.54 -1.02
C PRO A 70 4.78 30.12 -1.50
N VAL A 71 4.07 29.29 -0.71
CA VAL A 71 2.76 28.72 -1.03
C VAL A 71 1.87 28.78 0.21
N SER A 72 0.66 29.31 0.06
CA SER A 72 -0.29 29.39 1.18
C SER A 72 -0.75 28.01 1.66
N GLN A 73 -1.12 27.92 2.93
CA GLN A 73 -1.65 26.71 3.54
C GLN A 73 -2.83 26.12 2.75
N ASP A 74 -3.77 26.95 2.32
CA ASP A 74 -4.95 26.52 1.56
C ASP A 74 -4.56 25.92 0.20
N ARG A 75 -3.57 26.49 -0.48
CA ARG A 75 -3.08 25.97 -1.75
C ARG A 75 -2.35 24.63 -1.56
N ILE A 76 -1.60 24.45 -0.48
CA ILE A 76 -0.95 23.19 -0.12
C ILE A 76 -2.02 22.11 0.13
N LEU A 77 -3.05 22.42 0.93
CA LEU A 77 -4.14 21.48 1.19
C LEU A 77 -4.94 21.14 -0.07
N ALA A 78 -5.22 22.12 -0.92
CA ALA A 78 -5.91 21.89 -2.18
C ALA A 78 -5.09 20.97 -3.12
N ALA A 79 -3.78 21.21 -3.21
CA ALA A 79 -2.89 20.38 -4.02
C ALA A 79 -2.75 18.96 -3.47
N LEU A 80 -2.66 18.80 -2.15
CA LEU A 80 -2.64 17.51 -1.48
C LEU A 80 -3.91 16.71 -1.79
N ARG A 81 -5.08 17.31 -1.63
CA ARG A 81 -6.38 16.70 -1.96
C ARG A 81 -6.47 16.28 -3.43
N ALA A 82 -6.06 17.18 -4.33
CA ALA A 82 -6.08 16.92 -5.76
C ALA A 82 -5.10 15.79 -6.16
N GLY A 83 -3.92 15.72 -5.53
CA GLY A 83 -2.97 14.62 -5.72
C GLY A 83 -3.54 13.29 -5.22
N CYS A 84 -4.11 13.25 -4.01
CA CYS A 84 -4.77 12.07 -3.46
C CYS A 84 -5.87 11.51 -4.37
N SER A 85 -6.66 12.39 -5.02
CA SER A 85 -7.76 11.98 -5.89
C SER A 85 -7.32 11.52 -7.29
N ARG A 86 -6.03 11.65 -7.63
CA ARG A 86 -5.46 11.34 -8.96
C ARG A 86 -4.24 10.43 -8.90
N MET A 87 -4.20 9.51 -7.93
CA MET A 87 -3.10 8.56 -7.79
C MET A 87 -2.96 7.66 -9.02
N THR A 88 -1.73 7.36 -9.38
CA THR A 88 -1.39 6.41 -10.45
C THR A 88 -1.11 5.04 -9.83
N PHE A 89 -1.79 4.02 -10.31
CA PHE A 89 -1.64 2.65 -9.82
C PHE A 89 -0.71 1.83 -10.72
N ASN A 90 -0.04 0.85 -10.12
CA ASN A 90 0.72 -0.18 -10.79
C ASN A 90 -0.27 -1.29 -11.20
N GLU A 91 -0.65 -1.29 -12.49
CA GLU A 91 -1.78 -2.08 -12.99
C GLU A 91 -1.60 -3.58 -12.78
N ALA A 92 -0.39 -4.11 -12.90
CA ALA A 92 -0.15 -5.54 -12.71
C ALA A 92 -0.47 -5.99 -11.28
N VAL A 93 -0.09 -5.19 -10.26
CA VAL A 93 -0.38 -5.49 -8.86
C VAL A 93 -1.86 -5.27 -8.55
N PHE A 94 -2.45 -4.22 -9.10
CA PHE A 94 -3.85 -3.90 -8.88
C PHE A 94 -4.79 -4.96 -9.46
N ASP A 95 -4.50 -5.42 -10.68
CA ASP A 95 -5.23 -6.53 -11.31
C ASP A 95 -5.05 -7.84 -10.56
N PHE A 96 -3.85 -8.11 -10.07
CA PHE A 96 -3.60 -9.28 -9.24
C PHE A 96 -4.43 -9.24 -7.95
N ALA A 97 -4.53 -8.09 -7.28
CA ALA A 97 -5.36 -7.93 -6.09
C ALA A 97 -6.85 -8.22 -6.37
N ARG A 98 -7.39 -7.66 -7.47
CA ARG A 98 -8.77 -7.92 -7.90
C ARG A 98 -9.03 -9.40 -8.19
N ARG A 99 -8.10 -10.07 -8.88
CA ARG A 99 -8.22 -11.51 -9.21
C ARG A 99 -8.10 -12.37 -7.95
N ALA A 100 -7.18 -12.04 -7.05
CA ALA A 100 -7.02 -12.74 -5.78
C ALA A 100 -8.32 -12.73 -4.96
N ARG A 101 -8.95 -11.55 -4.80
CA ARG A 101 -10.24 -11.43 -4.12
C ARG A 101 -11.35 -12.22 -4.82
N ARG A 102 -11.45 -12.12 -6.15
CA ARG A 102 -12.44 -12.89 -6.92
C ARG A 102 -12.25 -14.40 -6.83
N SER A 103 -11.03 -14.85 -6.60
CA SER A 103 -10.71 -16.27 -6.39
C SER A 103 -11.09 -16.80 -4.98
N GLY A 104 -11.68 -15.95 -4.15
CA GLY A 104 -12.07 -16.30 -2.79
C GLY A 104 -10.96 -16.14 -1.73
N ARG A 105 -9.77 -15.66 -2.12
CA ARG A 105 -8.70 -15.34 -1.17
C ARG A 105 -9.03 -14.07 -0.43
N LYS A 106 -8.71 -14.02 0.87
CA LYS A 106 -8.80 -12.78 1.64
C LYS A 106 -7.70 -11.81 1.23
N THR A 107 -8.06 -10.55 1.07
CA THR A 107 -7.12 -9.50 0.64
C THR A 107 -7.11 -8.35 1.63
N ALA A 108 -5.92 -7.92 2.06
CA ALA A 108 -5.75 -6.71 2.86
C ALA A 108 -4.79 -5.75 2.20
N LEU A 109 -5.10 -4.46 2.25
CA LEU A 109 -4.17 -3.38 1.99
C LEU A 109 -3.66 -2.87 3.33
N VAL A 110 -2.35 -2.97 3.58
CA VAL A 110 -1.72 -2.55 4.83
C VAL A 110 -0.62 -1.54 4.51
N THR A 111 -0.82 -0.30 4.89
CA THR A 111 0.07 0.80 4.52
C THR A 111 0.55 1.62 5.72
N ALA A 112 1.80 2.10 5.64
CA ALA A 112 2.29 3.17 6.50
C ALA A 112 2.04 4.50 5.78
N ASN A 113 0.95 5.17 6.15
CA ASN A 113 0.50 6.35 5.44
C ASN A 113 -0.18 7.36 6.37
N MET A 114 -0.42 8.56 5.86
CA MET A 114 -0.97 9.70 6.59
C MET A 114 -2.51 9.63 6.66
N ASP A 115 -3.11 10.57 7.43
CA ASP A 115 -4.57 10.74 7.57
C ASP A 115 -5.31 10.84 6.22
N VAL A 116 -4.74 11.57 5.26
CA VAL A 116 -5.31 11.76 3.91
C VAL A 116 -5.47 10.45 3.12
N PHE A 117 -4.75 9.39 3.49
CA PHE A 117 -4.92 8.10 2.84
C PHE A 117 -6.33 7.54 3.10
N THR A 118 -6.73 7.46 4.34
CA THR A 118 -8.05 6.95 4.74
C THR A 118 -9.16 7.93 4.39
N GLU A 119 -8.91 9.24 4.56
CA GLU A 119 -9.92 10.26 4.31
C GLU A 119 -10.21 10.50 2.83
N ILE A 120 -9.20 10.36 1.95
CA ILE A 120 -9.33 10.77 0.55
C ILE A 120 -8.91 9.66 -0.42
N VAL A 121 -7.71 9.09 -0.27
CA VAL A 121 -7.18 8.12 -1.26
C VAL A 121 -8.06 6.88 -1.32
N ALA A 122 -8.32 6.25 -0.19
CA ALA A 122 -9.08 5.00 -0.15
C ALA A 122 -10.48 5.15 -0.76
N PRO A 123 -11.32 6.15 -0.37
CA PRO A 123 -12.63 6.33 -0.98
C PRO A 123 -12.59 6.83 -2.43
N ALA A 124 -11.66 7.73 -2.80
CA ALA A 124 -11.58 8.26 -4.15
C ALA A 124 -11.24 7.19 -5.20
N HIS A 125 -10.56 6.13 -4.79
CA HIS A 125 -10.13 5.03 -5.66
C HIS A 125 -10.87 3.72 -5.41
N GLY A 126 -11.89 3.71 -4.54
CA GLY A 126 -12.73 2.55 -4.25
C GLY A 126 -11.93 1.35 -3.73
N LEU A 127 -10.93 1.58 -2.87
CA LEU A 127 -10.04 0.52 -2.41
C LEU A 127 -10.77 -0.55 -1.58
N ASP A 128 -11.85 -0.20 -0.91
CA ASP A 128 -12.76 -1.10 -0.20
C ASP A 128 -13.50 -2.09 -1.13
N ALA A 129 -13.68 -1.72 -2.40
CA ALA A 129 -14.21 -2.64 -3.40
C ALA A 129 -13.17 -3.65 -3.90
N VAL A 130 -11.87 -3.40 -3.66
CA VAL A 130 -10.76 -4.27 -4.11
C VAL A 130 -10.22 -5.12 -2.97
N PHE A 131 -10.21 -4.59 -1.76
CA PHE A 131 -9.67 -5.27 -0.58
C PHE A 131 -10.79 -5.56 0.43
N ASP A 132 -10.67 -6.69 1.15
CA ASP A 132 -11.58 -7.01 2.26
C ASP A 132 -11.28 -6.15 3.48
N LEU A 133 -10.01 -5.72 3.64
CA LEU A 133 -9.56 -4.83 4.70
C LEU A 133 -8.59 -3.79 4.13
N VAL A 134 -8.73 -2.56 4.61
CA VAL A 134 -7.78 -1.46 4.37
C VAL A 134 -7.31 -0.94 5.73
N LEU A 135 -6.02 -1.12 6.05
CA LEU A 135 -5.43 -0.77 7.34
C LEU A 135 -4.30 0.24 7.14
N ASN A 136 -4.44 1.40 7.76
CA ASN A 136 -3.47 2.48 7.69
C ASN A 136 -2.85 2.76 9.06
N THR A 137 -1.54 2.94 9.13
CA THR A 137 -0.82 3.21 10.39
C THR A 137 -1.34 4.42 11.13
N ALA A 138 -1.78 5.49 10.44
CA ALA A 138 -2.33 6.68 11.07
C ALA A 138 -3.60 6.39 11.89
N ASP A 139 -4.46 5.49 11.41
CA ASP A 139 -5.72 5.14 12.10
C ASP A 139 -5.45 4.28 13.34
N HIS A 140 -4.35 3.53 13.33
CA HIS A 140 -3.97 2.60 14.40
C HIS A 140 -2.90 3.16 15.37
N LYS A 141 -2.50 4.41 15.20
CA LYS A 141 -1.51 5.09 16.06
C LYS A 141 -0.18 4.31 16.20
N THR A 142 0.27 3.68 15.11
CA THR A 142 1.52 2.91 15.09
C THR A 142 2.24 3.08 13.76
N LEU A 143 3.58 2.96 13.75
CA LEU A 143 4.38 2.84 12.52
C LEU A 143 4.76 1.38 12.22
N ASP A 144 4.44 0.47 13.14
CA ASP A 144 4.77 -0.95 13.00
C ASP A 144 3.72 -1.69 12.16
N LYS A 145 4.02 -1.89 10.88
CA LYS A 145 3.15 -2.66 9.97
C LYS A 145 2.93 -4.10 10.43
N SER A 146 3.83 -4.68 11.24
CA SER A 146 3.65 -6.05 11.73
C SER A 146 2.45 -6.19 12.67
N VAL A 147 2.12 -5.13 13.40
CA VAL A 147 0.89 -5.06 14.21
C VAL A 147 -0.34 -5.10 13.31
N LEU A 148 -0.34 -4.34 12.20
CA LEU A 148 -1.45 -4.31 11.26
C LEU A 148 -1.60 -5.62 10.48
N TRP A 149 -0.50 -6.30 10.13
CA TRP A 149 -0.57 -7.64 9.52
C TRP A 149 -1.27 -8.64 10.45
N ARG A 150 -0.92 -8.64 11.75
CA ARG A 150 -1.59 -9.49 12.75
C ARG A 150 -3.06 -9.13 12.89
N SER A 151 -3.38 -7.83 12.92
CA SER A 151 -4.77 -7.36 12.97
C SER A 151 -5.58 -7.83 11.75
N ALA A 152 -4.99 -7.78 10.55
CA ALA A 152 -5.63 -8.28 9.34
C ALA A 152 -5.93 -9.78 9.43
N LEU A 153 -4.95 -10.59 9.85
CA LEU A 153 -5.12 -12.05 10.00
C LEU A 153 -6.18 -12.39 11.04
N ILE A 154 -6.19 -11.71 12.18
CA ILE A 154 -7.22 -11.89 13.22
C ILE A 154 -8.62 -11.54 12.67
N ALA A 155 -8.75 -10.45 11.93
CA ALA A 155 -10.02 -10.02 11.36
C ALA A 155 -10.52 -10.96 10.25
N PHE A 156 -9.64 -11.64 9.55
CA PHE A 156 -10.01 -12.66 8.55
C PHE A 156 -10.58 -13.92 9.17
N GLY A 157 -10.08 -14.32 10.35
CA GLY A 157 -10.53 -15.51 11.08
C GLY A 157 -9.39 -16.41 11.56
N PRO A 158 -9.71 -17.39 12.40
CA PRO A 158 -8.70 -18.25 13.06
C PRO A 158 -7.91 -19.14 12.09
N GLU A 159 -8.42 -19.39 10.89
CA GLU A 159 -7.76 -20.18 9.84
C GLU A 159 -6.69 -19.40 9.07
N TYR A 160 -6.60 -18.06 9.25
CA TYR A 160 -5.62 -17.23 8.56
C TYR A 160 -4.40 -17.00 9.44
N CYS A 161 -3.23 -17.33 8.91
CA CYS A 161 -1.95 -17.24 9.62
C CYS A 161 -0.82 -16.91 8.65
N PHE A 162 0.33 -16.49 9.16
CA PHE A 162 1.49 -16.15 8.33
C PHE A 162 1.87 -17.26 7.34
N PRO A 163 1.95 -18.57 7.72
CA PRO A 163 2.32 -19.64 6.80
C PRO A 163 1.39 -19.83 5.59
N SER A 164 0.18 -19.29 5.61
CA SER A 164 -0.76 -19.31 4.49
C SER A 164 -1.01 -17.94 3.88
N THR A 165 -0.13 -16.97 4.15
CA THR A 165 -0.28 -15.58 3.69
C THR A 165 0.91 -15.14 2.85
N LEU A 166 0.61 -14.46 1.73
CA LEU A 166 1.58 -13.79 0.88
C LEU A 166 1.57 -12.28 1.17
N LEU A 167 2.75 -11.69 1.36
CA LEU A 167 2.94 -10.24 1.34
C LEU A 167 3.49 -9.81 -0.03
N ILE A 168 2.96 -8.69 -0.57
CA ILE A 168 3.52 -7.98 -1.71
C ILE A 168 3.90 -6.58 -1.24
N ASP A 169 5.21 -6.26 -1.21
CA ASP A 169 5.75 -5.03 -0.64
C ASP A 169 7.09 -4.71 -1.36
N ASP A 170 7.40 -3.45 -1.63
CA ASP A 170 8.65 -3.04 -2.28
C ASP A 170 9.84 -3.02 -1.33
N SER A 171 9.59 -2.92 -0.03
CA SER A 171 10.61 -2.82 1.01
C SER A 171 11.30 -4.17 1.29
N PRO A 172 12.62 -4.30 1.04
CA PRO A 172 13.35 -5.53 1.37
C PRO A 172 13.36 -5.83 2.87
N ARG A 173 13.29 -4.78 3.72
CA ARG A 173 13.21 -4.94 5.17
C ARG A 173 11.88 -5.54 5.61
N LEU A 174 10.77 -5.09 5.02
CA LEU A 174 9.44 -5.56 5.40
C LEU A 174 9.16 -6.96 4.85
N THR A 175 9.59 -7.27 3.62
CA THR A 175 9.49 -8.64 3.08
C THR A 175 10.29 -9.63 3.91
N ALA A 176 11.55 -9.32 4.29
CA ALA A 176 12.34 -10.18 5.16
C ALA A 176 11.73 -10.34 6.57
N LEU A 177 11.16 -9.27 7.15
CA LEU A 177 10.45 -9.35 8.42
C LEU A 177 9.22 -10.27 8.32
N PHE A 178 8.43 -10.16 7.26
CA PHE A 178 7.25 -10.99 7.06
C PHE A 178 7.61 -12.49 6.92
N GLU A 179 8.69 -12.78 6.19
CA GLU A 179 9.22 -14.15 6.06
C GLU A 179 9.74 -14.69 7.40
N SER A 180 10.36 -13.84 8.23
CA SER A 180 10.80 -14.24 9.58
C SER A 180 9.63 -14.59 10.52
N LEU A 181 8.42 -14.11 10.22
CA LEU A 181 7.19 -14.47 10.92
C LEU A 181 6.52 -15.75 10.36
N GLY A 182 7.16 -16.38 9.37
CA GLY A 182 6.71 -17.62 8.74
C GLY A 182 5.82 -17.41 7.50
N GLY A 183 5.63 -16.19 7.05
CA GLY A 183 4.87 -15.87 5.85
C GLY A 183 5.68 -16.02 4.57
N PHE A 184 5.03 -15.79 3.43
CA PHE A 184 5.68 -15.71 2.13
C PHE A 184 5.70 -14.28 1.65
N ALA A 185 6.75 -13.85 0.95
CA ALA A 185 6.81 -12.49 0.44
C ALA A 185 7.24 -12.45 -1.03
N CYS A 186 6.64 -11.52 -1.77
CA CYS A 186 7.09 -11.08 -3.07
C CYS A 186 7.56 -9.64 -2.94
N ARG A 187 8.85 -9.40 -3.14
CA ARG A 187 9.36 -8.03 -3.24
C ARG A 187 8.99 -7.45 -4.59
N TYR A 188 8.14 -6.42 -4.57
CA TYR A 188 7.79 -5.70 -5.80
C TYR A 188 8.96 -4.81 -6.27
N GLN A 189 9.31 -4.93 -7.55
CA GLN A 189 10.39 -4.19 -8.20
C GLN A 189 9.98 -3.66 -9.59
N GLY A 190 8.69 -3.36 -9.74
CA GLY A 190 8.06 -2.92 -10.98
C GLY A 190 7.23 -4.01 -11.65
N ASP A 191 6.30 -3.59 -12.51
CA ASP A 191 5.30 -4.47 -13.11
C ASP A 191 5.91 -5.60 -13.95
N GLU A 192 6.99 -5.31 -14.70
CA GLU A 192 7.66 -6.35 -15.50
C GLU A 192 8.27 -7.46 -14.63
N CYS A 193 8.95 -7.08 -13.54
CA CYS A 193 9.52 -8.03 -12.59
C CYS A 193 8.43 -8.82 -11.88
N PHE A 194 7.33 -8.16 -11.53
CA PHE A 194 6.20 -8.78 -10.88
C PHE A 194 5.50 -9.79 -11.77
N GLN A 195 5.29 -9.49 -13.05
CA GLN A 195 4.72 -10.42 -14.02
C GLN A 195 5.60 -11.67 -14.20
N LYS A 196 6.90 -11.50 -14.34
CA LYS A 196 7.85 -12.65 -14.40
C LYS A 196 7.79 -13.50 -13.13
N TRP A 197 7.64 -12.86 -11.96
CA TRP A 197 7.47 -13.57 -10.70
C TRP A 197 6.15 -14.37 -10.65
N LEU A 198 5.04 -13.80 -11.11
CA LEU A 198 3.74 -14.49 -11.19
C LEU A 198 3.81 -15.73 -12.10
N GLU A 199 4.53 -15.66 -13.22
CA GLU A 199 4.76 -16.78 -14.12
C GLU A 199 5.59 -17.88 -13.44
N ALA A 200 6.76 -17.51 -12.92
CA ALA A 200 7.70 -18.45 -12.32
C ALA A 200 7.14 -19.14 -11.06
N SER A 201 6.27 -18.48 -10.30
CA SER A 201 5.65 -19.00 -9.08
C SER A 201 4.35 -19.76 -9.30
N GLY A 202 3.87 -19.86 -10.54
CA GLY A 202 2.63 -20.57 -10.89
C GLY A 202 1.33 -19.79 -10.62
N TRP A 203 1.41 -18.54 -10.17
CA TRP A 203 0.23 -17.73 -9.89
C TRP A 203 -0.64 -17.47 -11.13
N LEU A 204 -0.03 -17.31 -12.30
CA LEU A 204 -0.79 -17.11 -13.54
C LEU A 204 -1.63 -18.32 -13.91
N MET A 205 -1.12 -19.53 -13.71
CA MET A 205 -1.86 -20.77 -13.96
C MET A 205 -3.02 -20.93 -12.98
N GLU A 206 -2.77 -20.71 -11.69
CA GLU A 206 -3.79 -20.80 -10.64
C GLU A 206 -4.93 -19.79 -10.88
N MET A 207 -4.63 -18.55 -11.22
CA MET A 207 -5.65 -17.52 -11.51
C MET A 207 -6.48 -17.82 -12.76
N ARG A 208 -5.90 -18.43 -13.80
CA ARG A 208 -6.62 -18.82 -15.02
C ARG A 208 -7.57 -19.97 -14.78
N THR A 209 -7.18 -20.94 -13.98
CA THR A 209 -8.03 -22.10 -13.62
C THR A 209 -9.31 -21.65 -12.92
N ILE A 210 -9.22 -20.63 -12.07
CA ILE A 210 -10.35 -20.08 -11.32
C ILE A 210 -11.30 -19.26 -12.22
N GLU A 211 -10.79 -18.59 -13.25
CA GLU A 211 -11.59 -17.82 -14.20
C GLU A 211 -12.31 -18.69 -15.26
N GLY A 212 -12.16 -20.02 -15.22
CA GLY A 212 -12.82 -20.95 -16.13
C GLY A 212 -12.34 -20.90 -17.58
N VAL A 213 -11.16 -20.31 -17.82
CA VAL A 213 -10.52 -20.29 -19.14
C VAL A 213 -9.78 -21.61 -19.34
N GLU A 214 -10.50 -22.64 -19.77
CA GLU A 214 -9.86 -23.85 -20.30
C GLU A 214 -9.11 -23.48 -21.59
N PHE A 215 -7.77 -23.58 -21.56
CA PHE A 215 -7.00 -23.64 -22.78
C PHE A 215 -7.19 -25.00 -23.44
N LYS A 216 -7.92 -25.05 -24.55
CA LYS A 216 -7.70 -26.12 -25.53
C LYS A 216 -6.29 -25.89 -26.14
N LEU A 217 -5.39 -26.79 -25.82
CA LEU A 217 -4.10 -26.96 -26.49
C LEU A 217 -4.32 -27.35 -27.95
#